data_e3ab33dcc8446a74df68605728f495a5
#
_entry.id   e3ab33dcc8446a74df68605728f495a5
#
_cell.length_a   1.000
_cell.length_b   1.000
_cell.length_c   1.000
_cell.angle_alpha   90.00
_cell.angle_beta   90.00
_cell.angle_gamma   90.00
#
_symmetry.space_group_name_H-M   'P 1'
#
loop_
_entity.id
_entity.type
_entity.pdbx_description
1 polymer ?
#
loop_
_entity_poly.entity_id
_entity_poly.type
_entity_poly.pdbx_seq_one_letter_code
_entity_poly.pdbx_strand_id
1 'polypeptide(L)'
;MKDKKQLVLNFGHLWLIAMEILVIIGAFGEEGIITTRFYTTDSNMLCFLASIGYLFFRKKNPKAVTLLRFLSTTCLLVTFTVVLTVLGPQKGYADQFLGDMRLFSHLLCPFLSLALFVFGEEKVSYRWSAYAVLITIVYAIPMITLNALGLLSGPYSFLKVREQSLSSTFFWIVVILGGNALLSLGAIKLQHLRIGSQS
;
A
#
# COMPACT_ATOMS: atom_id res chain seq x y z
N MET A 1 -19.92 12.71 -20.67
CA MET A 1 -18.57 12.18 -20.34
C MET A 1 -18.31 12.07 -18.84
N LYS A 2 -18.66 13.07 -17.99
CA LYS A 2 -18.46 13.01 -16.52
C LYS A 2 -19.12 11.78 -15.87
N ASP A 3 -20.36 11.46 -16.25
CA ASP A 3 -21.09 10.33 -15.66
C ASP A 3 -20.45 8.97 -15.97
N LYS A 4 -19.96 8.78 -17.20
CA LYS A 4 -19.25 7.54 -17.56
C LYS A 4 -17.95 7.37 -16.77
N LYS A 5 -17.17 8.45 -16.61
CA LYS A 5 -15.95 8.41 -15.80
C LYS A 5 -16.27 8.04 -14.34
N GLN A 6 -17.29 8.70 -13.76
CA GLN A 6 -17.71 8.41 -12.38
C GLN A 6 -18.18 6.97 -12.20
N LEU A 7 -18.90 6.43 -13.20
CA LEU A 7 -19.33 5.04 -13.19
C LEU A 7 -18.13 4.09 -13.15
N VAL A 8 -17.14 4.28 -14.02
CA VAL A 8 -15.91 3.47 -14.07
C VAL A 8 -15.15 3.53 -12.73
N LEU A 9 -15.02 4.71 -12.15
CA LEU A 9 -14.35 4.88 -10.85
C LEU A 9 -15.11 4.15 -9.73
N ASN A 10 -16.45 4.24 -9.71
CA ASN A 10 -17.26 3.54 -8.73
C ASN A 10 -17.10 2.01 -8.86
N PHE A 11 -17.14 1.48 -10.07
CA PHE A 11 -16.89 0.05 -10.31
C PHE A 11 -15.49 -0.37 -9.89
N GLY A 12 -14.47 0.44 -10.18
CA GLY A 12 -13.10 0.16 -9.75
C GLY A 12 -12.97 0.09 -8.23
N HIS A 13 -13.63 1.00 -7.49
CA HIS A 13 -13.63 0.95 -6.02
C HIS A 13 -14.45 -0.21 -5.46
N LEU A 14 -15.56 -0.59 -6.09
CA LEU A 14 -16.31 -1.80 -5.71
C LEU A 14 -15.47 -3.07 -5.93
N TRP A 15 -14.71 -3.15 -7.03
CA TRP A 15 -13.75 -4.23 -7.28
C TRP A 15 -12.64 -4.28 -6.23
N LEU A 16 -12.04 -3.13 -5.88
CA LEU A 16 -11.06 -3.09 -4.78
C LEU A 16 -11.67 -3.62 -3.49
N ILE A 17 -12.86 -3.13 -3.10
CA ILE A 17 -13.53 -3.59 -1.88
C ILE A 17 -13.75 -5.11 -1.91
N ALA A 18 -14.21 -5.68 -3.02
CA ALA A 18 -14.42 -7.11 -3.14
C ALA A 18 -13.13 -7.91 -2.98
N MET A 19 -12.04 -7.49 -3.66
CA MET A 19 -10.74 -8.14 -3.54
C MET A 19 -10.16 -8.01 -2.13
N GLU A 20 -10.26 -6.81 -1.52
CA GLU A 20 -9.74 -6.57 -0.17
C GLU A 20 -10.51 -7.34 0.91
N ILE A 21 -11.82 -7.57 0.75
CA ILE A 21 -12.58 -8.45 1.64
C ILE A 21 -12.00 -9.87 1.61
N LEU A 22 -11.71 -10.41 0.42
CA LEU A 22 -11.11 -11.74 0.30
C LEU A 22 -9.73 -11.80 0.94
N VAL A 23 -8.89 -10.78 0.70
CA VAL A 23 -7.56 -10.67 1.29
C VAL A 23 -7.63 -10.61 2.81
N ILE A 24 -8.52 -9.77 3.37
CA ILE A 24 -8.66 -9.58 4.81
C ILE A 24 -9.19 -10.87 5.46
N ILE A 25 -10.23 -11.48 4.88
CA ILE A 25 -10.79 -12.75 5.41
C ILE A 25 -9.71 -13.85 5.38
N GLY A 26 -8.94 -14.00 4.30
CA GLY A 26 -7.87 -14.95 4.21
C GLY A 26 -6.78 -14.71 5.27
N ALA A 27 -6.28 -13.49 5.36
CA ALA A 27 -5.21 -13.14 6.30
C ALA A 27 -5.62 -13.35 7.77
N PHE A 28 -6.84 -12.90 8.15
CA PHE A 28 -7.34 -13.10 9.52
C PHE A 28 -7.77 -14.54 9.79
N GLY A 29 -8.19 -15.29 8.77
CA GLY A 29 -8.51 -16.72 8.89
C GLY A 29 -7.28 -17.57 9.18
N GLU A 30 -6.12 -17.21 8.62
CA GLU A 30 -4.87 -17.96 8.82
C GLU A 30 -4.17 -17.63 10.14
N GLU A 31 -4.02 -16.35 10.48
CA GLU A 31 -3.19 -15.92 11.61
C GLU A 31 -3.96 -15.13 12.69
N GLY A 32 -5.28 -14.90 12.53
CA GLY A 32 -6.06 -14.06 13.45
C GLY A 32 -5.53 -12.62 13.47
N ILE A 33 -5.64 -11.95 14.62
CA ILE A 33 -5.21 -10.54 14.78
C ILE A 33 -3.71 -10.33 14.56
N ILE A 34 -2.88 -11.37 14.71
CA ILE A 34 -1.43 -11.24 14.59
C ILE A 34 -0.99 -10.98 13.14
N THR A 35 -1.88 -11.18 12.17
CA THR A 35 -1.65 -10.85 10.76
C THR A 35 -1.36 -9.35 10.55
N THR A 36 -1.79 -8.48 11.47
CA THR A 36 -1.49 -7.02 11.44
C THR A 36 0.00 -6.70 11.66
N ARG A 37 0.82 -7.69 11.99
CA ARG A 37 2.28 -7.57 11.93
C ARG A 37 2.82 -7.40 10.52
N PHE A 38 2.06 -7.81 9.49
CA PHE A 38 2.46 -7.67 8.09
C PHE A 38 2.01 -6.33 7.51
N TYR A 39 2.95 -5.59 6.96
CA TYR A 39 2.67 -4.36 6.23
C TYR A 39 1.68 -4.57 5.07
N THR A 40 1.71 -5.75 4.45
CA THR A 40 0.75 -6.16 3.42
C THR A 40 -0.68 -6.13 3.96
N THR A 41 -0.94 -6.71 5.12
CA THR A 41 -2.28 -6.73 5.72
C THR A 41 -2.75 -5.30 6.01
N ASP A 42 -1.92 -4.49 6.66
CA ASP A 42 -2.28 -3.12 7.02
C ASP A 42 -2.51 -2.23 5.79
N SER A 43 -1.69 -2.38 4.73
CA SER A 43 -1.85 -1.61 3.50
C SER A 43 -3.12 -1.99 2.73
N ASN A 44 -3.50 -3.27 2.72
CA ASN A 44 -4.75 -3.73 2.12
C ASN A 44 -5.96 -3.27 2.95
N MET A 45 -5.93 -3.36 4.28
CA MET A 45 -6.98 -2.80 5.15
C MET A 45 -7.16 -1.29 4.94
N LEU A 46 -6.06 -0.55 4.79
CA LEU A 46 -6.11 0.88 4.50
C LEU A 46 -6.76 1.16 3.14
N CYS A 47 -6.47 0.34 2.12
CA CYS A 47 -7.08 0.44 0.79
C CYS A 47 -8.58 0.14 0.82
N PHE A 48 -8.99 -0.88 1.57
CA PHE A 48 -10.39 -1.19 1.82
C PHE A 48 -11.14 0.02 2.40
N LEU A 49 -10.61 0.59 3.50
CA LEU A 49 -11.21 1.77 4.14
C LEU A 49 -11.23 2.99 3.22
N ALA A 50 -10.15 3.21 2.46
CA ALA A 50 -10.07 4.31 1.50
C ALA A 50 -11.10 4.19 0.37
N SER A 51 -11.33 2.98 -0.12
CA SER A 51 -12.32 2.70 -1.17
C SER A 51 -13.75 2.87 -0.68
N ILE A 52 -14.06 2.41 0.54
CA ILE A 52 -15.34 2.68 1.21
C ILE A 52 -15.53 4.18 1.39
N GLY A 53 -14.51 4.89 1.93
CA GLY A 53 -14.56 6.34 2.12
C GLY A 53 -14.85 7.09 0.82
N TYR A 54 -14.23 6.66 -0.29
CA TYR A 54 -14.52 7.24 -1.60
C TYR A 54 -15.99 7.07 -2.00
N LEU A 55 -16.55 5.87 -1.91
CA LEU A 55 -17.94 5.62 -2.31
C LEU A 55 -18.94 6.41 -1.46
N PHE A 56 -18.69 6.53 -0.14
CA PHE A 56 -19.55 7.33 0.74
C PHE A 56 -19.47 8.83 0.48
N PHE A 57 -18.25 9.35 0.25
CA PHE A 57 -18.02 10.78 0.13
C PHE A 57 -17.80 11.27 -1.31
N ARG A 58 -18.05 10.44 -2.31
CA ARG A 58 -17.80 10.71 -3.74
C ARG A 58 -18.36 12.04 -4.26
N LYS A 59 -19.50 12.50 -3.72
CA LYS A 59 -20.12 13.79 -4.11
C LYS A 59 -19.35 14.99 -3.57
N LYS A 60 -18.76 14.87 -2.37
CA LYS A 60 -18.03 15.95 -1.68
C LYS A 60 -16.52 15.85 -1.91
N ASN A 61 -16.02 14.63 -2.14
CA ASN A 61 -14.62 14.25 -2.27
C ASN A 61 -13.68 15.05 -1.34
N PRO A 62 -13.84 14.95 -0.01
CA PRO A 62 -13.08 15.76 0.92
C PRO A 62 -11.59 15.39 0.82
N LYS A 63 -10.71 16.39 0.99
CA LYS A 63 -9.24 16.21 0.93
C LYS A 63 -8.73 15.05 1.79
N ALA A 64 -9.38 14.78 2.93
CA ALA A 64 -9.03 13.67 3.81
C ALA A 64 -9.21 12.31 3.13
N VAL A 65 -10.28 12.13 2.34
CA VAL A 65 -10.53 10.88 1.59
C VAL A 65 -9.52 10.74 0.44
N THR A 66 -9.24 11.83 -0.29
CA THR A 66 -8.18 11.84 -1.31
C THR A 66 -6.82 11.49 -0.70
N LEU A 67 -6.50 12.07 0.47
CA LEU A 67 -5.26 11.74 1.18
C LEU A 67 -5.21 10.25 1.57
N LEU A 68 -6.29 9.72 2.14
CA LEU A 68 -6.38 8.31 2.53
C LEU A 68 -6.17 7.38 1.33
N ARG A 69 -6.76 7.70 0.17
CA ARG A 69 -6.55 6.96 -1.08
C ARG A 69 -5.11 7.05 -1.58
N PHE A 70 -4.50 8.21 -1.51
CA PHE A 70 -3.09 8.38 -1.85
C PHE A 70 -2.19 7.54 -0.94
N LEU A 71 -2.41 7.59 0.38
CA LEU A 71 -1.63 6.83 1.35
C LEU A 71 -1.77 5.32 1.14
N SER A 72 -3.01 4.83 0.96
CA SER A 72 -3.23 3.40 0.70
C SER A 72 -2.58 2.94 -0.60
N THR A 73 -2.68 3.74 -1.68
CA THR A 73 -2.03 3.44 -2.96
C THR A 73 -0.51 3.34 -2.79
N THR A 74 0.11 4.29 -2.10
CA THR A 74 1.57 4.26 -1.90
C THR A 74 2.01 3.09 -1.02
N CYS A 75 1.26 2.75 0.04
CA CYS A 75 1.52 1.57 0.86
C CYS A 75 1.44 0.27 0.05
N LEU A 76 0.43 0.12 -0.80
CA LEU A 76 0.30 -1.03 -1.70
C LEU A 76 1.44 -1.11 -2.72
N LEU A 77 1.91 0.03 -3.26
CA LEU A 77 3.08 0.06 -4.14
C LEU A 77 4.36 -0.36 -3.42
N VAL A 78 4.53 0.01 -2.15
CA VAL A 78 5.64 -0.49 -1.32
C VAL A 78 5.53 -2.00 -1.15
N THR A 79 4.33 -2.52 -0.82
CA THR A 79 4.08 -3.96 -0.73
C THR A 79 4.47 -4.67 -2.03
N PHE A 80 3.97 -4.23 -3.18
CA PHE A 80 4.32 -4.78 -4.48
C PHE A 80 5.84 -4.77 -4.72
N THR A 81 6.49 -3.63 -4.45
CA THR A 81 7.93 -3.46 -4.69
C THR A 81 8.76 -4.38 -3.79
N VAL A 82 8.41 -4.50 -2.51
CA VAL A 82 9.08 -5.41 -1.57
C VAL A 82 8.88 -6.87 -1.99
N VAL A 83 7.69 -7.23 -2.44
CA VAL A 83 7.44 -8.58 -2.99
C VAL A 83 8.30 -8.83 -4.22
N LEU A 84 8.35 -7.88 -5.14
CA LEU A 84 9.11 -8.01 -6.39
C LEU A 84 10.63 -8.09 -6.14
N THR A 85 11.17 -7.29 -5.23
CA THR A 85 12.62 -7.12 -5.08
C THR A 85 13.23 -7.91 -3.92
N VAL A 86 12.44 -8.30 -2.92
CA VAL A 86 12.92 -8.98 -1.71
C VAL A 86 12.27 -10.34 -1.54
N LEU A 87 10.93 -10.42 -1.47
CA LEU A 87 10.26 -11.69 -1.13
C LEU A 87 10.23 -12.67 -2.30
N GLY A 88 10.04 -12.21 -3.52
CA GLY A 88 10.06 -13.05 -4.72
C GLY A 88 11.38 -13.77 -4.91
N PRO A 89 12.55 -13.09 -4.83
CA PRO A 89 13.84 -13.76 -4.84
C PRO A 89 14.08 -14.74 -3.69
N GLN A 90 13.52 -14.48 -2.50
CA GLN A 90 13.72 -15.32 -1.31
C GLN A 90 12.77 -16.52 -1.24
N LYS A 91 11.55 -16.39 -1.71
CA LYS A 91 10.46 -17.36 -1.49
C LYS A 91 9.84 -17.90 -2.79
N GLY A 92 10.24 -17.36 -3.95
CA GLY A 92 9.69 -17.71 -5.25
C GLY A 92 8.58 -16.77 -5.72
N TYR A 93 8.71 -16.27 -6.94
CA TYR A 93 7.74 -15.31 -7.52
C TYR A 93 6.35 -15.90 -7.71
N ALA A 94 6.27 -17.18 -8.15
CA ALA A 94 4.98 -17.82 -8.35
C ALA A 94 4.18 -17.88 -7.06
N ASP A 95 4.81 -18.29 -5.94
CA ASP A 95 4.17 -18.33 -4.64
C ASP A 95 3.76 -16.93 -4.17
N GLN A 96 4.64 -15.94 -4.34
CA GLN A 96 4.42 -14.59 -3.82
C GLN A 96 3.41 -13.77 -4.64
N PHE A 97 3.18 -14.09 -5.91
CA PHE A 97 2.23 -13.35 -6.76
C PHE A 97 0.99 -14.14 -7.14
N LEU A 98 1.04 -15.47 -7.15
CA LEU A 98 -0.05 -16.32 -7.64
C LEU A 98 -0.61 -17.25 -6.56
N GLY A 99 0.04 -17.32 -5.38
CA GLY A 99 -0.42 -18.16 -4.26
C GLY A 99 -1.63 -17.53 -3.56
N ASP A 100 -2.70 -18.29 -3.37
CA ASP A 100 -3.89 -17.91 -2.60
C ASP A 100 -4.38 -16.47 -2.88
N MET A 101 -4.60 -15.68 -1.82
CA MET A 101 -5.04 -14.27 -1.94
C MET A 101 -3.90 -13.30 -2.31
N ARG A 102 -2.65 -13.79 -2.51
CA ARG A 102 -1.48 -12.95 -2.84
C ARG A 102 -1.58 -12.33 -4.22
N LEU A 103 -2.29 -12.96 -5.17
CA LEU A 103 -2.60 -12.34 -6.46
C LEU A 103 -3.33 -11.00 -6.27
N PHE A 104 -4.27 -10.95 -5.36
CA PHE A 104 -4.99 -9.71 -5.06
C PHE A 104 -4.13 -8.75 -4.27
N SER A 105 -3.60 -9.18 -3.11
CA SER A 105 -2.88 -8.30 -2.18
C SER A 105 -1.54 -7.76 -2.71
N HIS A 106 -0.83 -8.54 -3.53
CA HIS A 106 0.51 -8.18 -4.00
C HIS A 106 0.54 -7.65 -5.45
N LEU A 107 -0.51 -7.89 -6.25
CA LEU A 107 -0.50 -7.50 -7.66
C LEU A 107 -1.72 -6.67 -8.05
N LEU A 108 -2.93 -7.23 -7.97
CA LEU A 108 -4.11 -6.59 -8.56
C LEU A 108 -4.55 -5.33 -7.78
N CYS A 109 -4.61 -5.39 -6.44
CA CYS A 109 -4.98 -4.23 -5.62
C CYS A 109 -3.99 -3.07 -5.76
N PRO A 110 -2.65 -3.28 -5.71
CA PRO A 110 -1.68 -2.22 -5.96
C PRO A 110 -1.88 -1.49 -7.30
N PHE A 111 -2.02 -2.23 -8.39
CA PHE A 111 -2.16 -1.62 -9.72
C PHE A 111 -3.52 -0.98 -9.94
N LEU A 112 -4.60 -1.61 -9.48
CA LEU A 112 -5.94 -1.01 -9.59
C LEU A 112 -6.04 0.24 -8.72
N SER A 113 -5.51 0.23 -7.50
CA SER A 113 -5.45 1.41 -6.62
C SER A 113 -4.67 2.55 -7.27
N LEU A 114 -3.51 2.27 -7.87
CA LEU A 114 -2.73 3.27 -8.60
C LEU A 114 -3.52 3.84 -9.79
N ALA A 115 -4.15 2.99 -10.59
CA ALA A 115 -4.96 3.44 -11.71
C ALA A 115 -6.11 4.35 -11.26
N LEU A 116 -6.84 3.96 -10.21
CA LEU A 116 -7.94 4.75 -9.65
C LEU A 116 -7.45 6.08 -9.07
N PHE A 117 -6.29 6.11 -8.43
CA PHE A 117 -5.67 7.35 -7.96
C PHE A 117 -5.26 8.25 -9.12
N VAL A 118 -4.54 7.73 -10.10
CA VAL A 118 -4.06 8.52 -11.26
C VAL A 118 -5.22 9.08 -12.08
N PHE A 119 -6.24 8.28 -12.36
CA PHE A 119 -7.36 8.69 -13.23
C PHE A 119 -8.54 9.32 -12.49
N GLY A 120 -8.69 9.04 -11.19
CA GLY A 120 -9.82 9.47 -10.36
C GLY A 120 -9.63 10.80 -9.66
N GLU A 121 -8.42 11.07 -9.16
CA GLU A 121 -8.18 12.21 -8.30
C GLU A 121 -7.81 13.50 -9.05
N GLU A 122 -8.12 14.62 -8.39
CA GLU A 122 -7.59 15.94 -8.77
C GLU A 122 -6.10 16.04 -8.40
N LYS A 123 -5.43 17.05 -8.97
CA LYS A 123 -4.00 17.29 -8.77
C LYS A 123 -3.65 17.44 -7.27
N VAL A 124 -2.80 16.56 -6.76
CA VAL A 124 -2.32 16.62 -5.38
C VAL A 124 -0.91 17.21 -5.29
N SER A 125 -0.56 17.72 -4.11
CA SER A 125 0.77 18.32 -3.88
C SER A 125 1.85 17.26 -3.72
N TYR A 126 3.04 17.50 -4.26
CA TYR A 126 4.23 16.67 -4.02
C TYR A 126 4.61 16.56 -2.52
N ARG A 127 4.20 17.54 -1.69
CA ARG A 127 4.40 17.48 -0.23
C ARG A 127 3.70 16.29 0.43
N TRP A 128 2.70 15.71 -0.22
CA TRP A 128 2.02 14.52 0.30
C TRP A 128 2.92 13.28 0.36
N SER A 129 4.01 13.25 -0.40
CA SER A 129 5.04 12.21 -0.29
C SER A 129 5.59 12.09 1.15
N ALA A 130 5.69 13.20 1.90
CA ALA A 130 6.10 13.16 3.30
C ALA A 130 5.10 12.38 4.18
N TYR A 131 3.80 12.48 3.92
CA TYR A 131 2.78 11.68 4.64
C TYR A 131 2.86 10.19 4.29
N ALA A 132 3.21 9.84 3.04
CA ALA A 132 3.43 8.45 2.65
C ALA A 132 4.63 7.84 3.39
N VAL A 133 5.72 8.58 3.54
CA VAL A 133 6.86 8.14 4.35
C VAL A 133 6.46 8.03 5.83
N LEU A 134 5.74 9.03 6.36
CA LEU A 134 5.32 9.05 7.76
C LEU A 134 4.45 7.85 8.14
N ILE A 135 3.49 7.44 7.30
CA ILE A 135 2.64 6.28 7.63
C ILE A 135 3.47 4.98 7.68
N THR A 136 4.48 4.83 6.82
CA THR A 136 5.40 3.69 6.87
C THR A 136 6.27 3.73 8.13
N ILE A 137 6.69 4.91 8.59
CA ILE A 137 7.40 5.07 9.86
C ILE A 137 6.50 4.67 11.04
N VAL A 138 5.22 5.06 11.02
CA VAL A 138 4.22 4.68 12.05
C VAL A 138 4.09 3.16 12.17
N TYR A 139 4.14 2.43 11.06
CA TYR A 139 4.21 0.97 11.07
C TYR A 139 5.57 0.45 11.54
N ALA A 140 6.67 0.99 11.04
CA ALA A 140 8.01 0.45 11.25
C ALA A 140 8.47 0.56 12.71
N ILE A 141 8.16 1.68 13.40
CA ILE A 141 8.58 1.90 14.78
C ILE A 141 8.09 0.81 15.73
N PRO A 142 6.78 0.48 15.82
CA PRO A 142 6.30 -0.62 16.66
C PRO A 142 6.94 -1.96 16.28
N MET A 143 7.03 -2.28 14.98
CA MET A 143 7.57 -3.55 14.53
C MET A 143 9.05 -3.73 14.89
N ILE A 144 9.86 -2.71 14.68
CA ILE A 144 11.28 -2.71 15.06
C ILE A 144 11.42 -2.80 16.59
N THR A 145 10.63 -2.04 17.35
CA THR A 145 10.67 -2.03 18.80
C THR A 145 10.30 -3.39 19.39
N LEU A 146 9.19 -3.97 18.95
CA LEU A 146 8.73 -5.28 19.42
C LEU A 146 9.73 -6.40 19.07
N ASN A 147 10.36 -6.33 17.88
CA ASN A 147 11.39 -7.28 17.52
C ASN A 147 12.67 -7.08 18.35
N ALA A 148 13.12 -5.84 18.57
CA ALA A 148 14.29 -5.53 19.40
C ALA A 148 14.12 -6.04 20.86
N LEU A 149 12.90 -5.94 21.40
CA LEU A 149 12.53 -6.45 22.72
C LEU A 149 12.35 -7.99 22.76
N GLY A 150 12.35 -8.66 21.60
CA GLY A 150 12.11 -10.10 21.51
C GLY A 150 10.65 -10.52 21.71
N LEU A 151 9.72 -9.58 21.68
CA LEU A 151 8.28 -9.81 21.87
C LEU A 151 7.59 -10.28 20.59
N LEU A 152 8.15 -9.95 19.42
CA LEU A 152 7.62 -10.34 18.13
C LEU A 152 8.78 -10.66 17.17
N SER A 153 8.67 -11.78 16.44
CA SER A 153 9.56 -12.01 15.30
C SER A 153 9.24 -11.03 14.18
N GLY A 154 10.28 -10.38 13.62
CA GLY A 154 10.09 -9.49 12.46
C GLY A 154 9.44 -10.25 11.29
N PRO A 155 8.35 -9.74 10.70
CA PRO A 155 7.61 -10.45 9.66
C PRO A 155 8.39 -10.57 8.34
N TYR A 156 9.38 -9.72 8.15
CA TYR A 156 10.27 -9.68 7.00
C TYR A 156 11.73 -9.80 7.45
N SER A 157 12.59 -10.37 6.60
CA SER A 157 14.02 -10.53 6.90
C SER A 157 14.69 -9.21 7.32
N PHE A 158 14.34 -8.11 6.68
CA PHE A 158 14.88 -6.77 6.97
C PHE A 158 14.32 -6.13 8.27
N LEU A 159 13.25 -6.67 8.87
CA LEU A 159 12.74 -6.24 10.18
C LEU A 159 13.19 -7.13 11.33
N LYS A 160 13.98 -8.17 11.08
CA LYS A 160 14.57 -9.03 12.10
C LYS A 160 15.83 -8.40 12.67
N VAL A 161 15.66 -7.30 13.40
CA VAL A 161 16.79 -6.46 13.88
C VAL A 161 17.72 -7.18 14.87
N ARG A 162 17.25 -8.24 15.54
CA ARG A 162 18.07 -9.09 16.41
C ARG A 162 18.94 -10.09 15.65
N GLU A 163 18.60 -10.38 14.39
CA GLU A 163 19.27 -11.37 13.55
C GLU A 163 20.22 -10.70 12.53
N GLN A 164 20.39 -9.38 12.60
CA GLN A 164 21.22 -8.62 11.66
C GLN A 164 22.03 -7.52 12.37
N SER A 165 23.05 -6.99 11.69
CA SER A 165 23.86 -5.88 12.22
C SER A 165 23.08 -4.55 12.23
N LEU A 166 23.49 -3.60 13.08
CA LEU A 166 22.92 -2.25 13.10
C LEU A 166 23.06 -1.55 11.74
N SER A 167 24.18 -1.73 11.06
CA SER A 167 24.41 -1.17 9.72
C SER A 167 23.44 -1.73 8.69
N SER A 168 23.15 -3.02 8.73
CA SER A 168 22.14 -3.66 7.88
C SER A 168 20.74 -3.12 8.19
N THR A 169 20.40 -3.00 9.47
CA THR A 169 19.11 -2.42 9.88
C THR A 169 18.95 -0.99 9.36
N PHE A 170 19.98 -0.15 9.53
CA PHE A 170 19.97 1.23 9.02
C PHE A 170 19.85 1.28 7.49
N PHE A 171 20.61 0.45 6.78
CA PHE A 171 20.52 0.33 5.32
C PHE A 171 19.09 0.03 4.87
N TRP A 172 18.43 -0.96 5.48
CA TRP A 172 17.07 -1.32 5.12
C TRP A 172 16.05 -0.22 5.45
N ILE A 173 16.22 0.52 6.55
CA ILE A 173 15.38 1.69 6.86
C ILE A 173 15.49 2.73 5.71
N VAL A 174 16.71 3.05 5.28
CA VAL A 174 16.94 4.00 4.18
C VAL A 174 16.33 3.49 2.87
N VAL A 175 16.52 2.20 2.54
CA VAL A 175 15.98 1.59 1.31
C VAL A 175 14.45 1.62 1.30
N ILE A 176 13.80 1.22 2.39
CA ILE A 176 12.33 1.16 2.45
C ILE A 176 11.71 2.57 2.45
N LEU A 177 12.21 3.48 3.29
CA LEU A 177 11.65 4.84 3.35
C LEU A 177 11.98 5.65 2.09
N GLY A 178 13.19 5.52 1.55
CA GLY A 178 13.60 6.14 0.28
C GLY A 178 12.80 5.58 -0.89
N GLY A 179 12.63 4.28 -0.95
CA GLY A 179 11.77 3.61 -1.93
C GLY A 179 10.33 4.10 -1.87
N ASN A 180 9.74 4.19 -0.66
CA ASN A 180 8.39 4.76 -0.50
C ASN A 180 8.32 6.23 -0.99
N ALA A 181 9.31 7.06 -0.65
CA ALA A 181 9.37 8.43 -1.15
C ALA A 181 9.38 8.48 -2.68
N LEU A 182 10.19 7.66 -3.34
CA LEU A 182 10.27 7.59 -4.80
C LEU A 182 8.97 7.09 -5.44
N LEU A 183 8.36 6.04 -4.89
CA LEU A 183 7.08 5.49 -5.36
C LEU A 183 5.95 6.51 -5.23
N SER A 184 5.87 7.20 -4.10
CA SER A 184 4.86 8.23 -3.84
C SER A 184 5.02 9.45 -4.77
N LEU A 185 6.24 9.92 -5.00
CA LEU A 185 6.55 10.97 -5.96
C LEU A 185 6.23 10.53 -7.39
N GLY A 186 6.54 9.28 -7.74
CA GLY A 186 6.21 8.67 -9.02
C GLY A 186 4.70 8.63 -9.28
N ALA A 187 3.91 8.20 -8.30
CA ALA A 187 2.44 8.18 -8.39
C ALA A 187 1.86 9.59 -8.60
N ILE A 188 2.36 10.59 -7.87
CA ILE A 188 1.96 11.98 -8.03
C ILE A 188 2.34 12.49 -9.43
N LYS A 189 3.55 12.20 -9.88
CA LYS A 189 4.02 12.60 -11.22
C LYS A 189 3.15 12.01 -12.33
N LEU A 190 2.82 10.71 -12.25
CA LEU A 190 1.91 10.06 -13.20
C LEU A 190 0.54 10.74 -13.24
N GLN A 191 -0.02 11.07 -12.06
CA GLN A 191 -1.27 11.82 -11.98
C GLN A 191 -1.16 13.21 -12.66
N HIS A 192 -0.08 13.94 -12.40
CA HIS A 192 0.14 15.27 -13.01
C HIS A 192 0.29 15.19 -14.52
N LEU A 193 1.00 14.19 -15.05
CA LEU A 193 1.15 13.97 -16.48
C LEU A 193 -0.20 13.70 -17.15
N ARG A 194 -1.02 12.84 -16.55
CA ARG A 194 -2.37 12.54 -17.05
C ARG A 194 -3.26 13.81 -17.08
N ILE A 195 -3.21 14.65 -16.06
CA ILE A 195 -4.00 15.90 -15.99
C ILE A 195 -3.51 16.88 -17.06
N GLY A 196 -2.19 17.04 -17.22
CA GLY A 196 -1.62 17.94 -18.24
C GLY A 196 -1.90 17.51 -19.68
N SER A 197 -2.14 16.21 -19.94
CA SER A 197 -2.51 15.73 -21.27
C SER A 197 -3.98 15.96 -21.64
N GLN A 198 -4.80 16.45 -20.71
CA GLN A 198 -6.24 16.71 -20.91
C GLN A 198 -6.57 18.22 -20.98
N SER A 199 -5.58 19.08 -20.73
CA SER A 199 -5.64 20.56 -20.90
C SER A 199 -5.12 20.98 -22.27
#